data_a9915e1269b7b4d9fa0ed41a46735b01
#
_entry.id   a9915e1269b7b4d9fa0ed41a46735b01
#
_cell.length_a   1.000
_cell.length_b   1.000
_cell.length_c   1.000
_cell.angle_alpha   90.00
_cell.angle_beta   90.00
_cell.angle_gamma   90.00
#
_symmetry.space_group_name_H-M   'P 1'
#
loop_
_entity.id
_entity.type
_entity.pdbx_description
1 polymer ?
#
loop_
_entity_poly.entity_id
_entity_poly.type
_entity_poly.pdbx_seq_one_letter_code
_entity_poly.pdbx_strand_id
1 'polypeptide(L)'
;MKIKDIEVFLLSDQLDEAFYFSQFSYSSRLICIVKVTTESGLVGWGEGYGPANIIKSGIEFLKPLVVGKSPLDSDIIWSDMFRRSIDYARKGILLSAISAIDVAIWDLKGKILKQPVSTLLDGRYREKVQVYATGLYFTESMKDRMCEALAEEALMYKEQGYSAVKMKVGLGIEKDIQNVLAVKKAIGDDVKLAIDANHAYNFREALRLSKALEPYDIMWFEEPVSPDDYMGFKELHRRTTIPLAAGECEFRADGFKTLLDNMCVDYIQPETGTTGGITEAKRISVIADTHHVEMTPHNWGTGIIIAANLHISSNLKYAPGRMFDKEPLLEFDRSPNRIREELITKPHVAVNGYIDVPTGYGLGIEVDEDKLNYFKLND
;
A
#
# COMPACT_ATOMS: atom_id res chain seq x y z
N MET A 1 -0.92 -31.51 4.85
CA MET A 1 0.35 -30.75 4.73
C MET A 1 0.35 -29.69 5.81
N LYS A 2 1.42 -29.63 6.62
CA LYS A 2 1.50 -28.70 7.77
C LYS A 2 2.65 -27.72 7.57
N ILE A 3 2.56 -26.55 8.18
CA ILE A 3 3.63 -25.58 8.26
C ILE A 3 4.70 -26.14 9.17
N LYS A 4 5.95 -26.21 8.65
CA LYS A 4 7.12 -26.74 9.37
C LYS A 4 7.84 -25.62 10.10
N ASP A 5 8.03 -24.48 9.44
CA ASP A 5 8.84 -23.38 9.97
C ASP A 5 8.45 -22.02 9.35
N ILE A 6 8.84 -20.96 10.06
CA ILE A 6 8.78 -19.57 9.61
C ILE A 6 10.16 -18.95 9.81
N GLU A 7 10.75 -18.47 8.73
CA GLU A 7 12.01 -17.73 8.71
C GLU A 7 11.74 -16.25 8.41
N VAL A 8 12.51 -15.37 9.03
CA VAL A 8 12.38 -13.91 8.85
C VAL A 8 13.68 -13.34 8.33
N PHE A 9 13.59 -12.52 7.29
CA PHE A 9 14.71 -11.83 6.69
C PHE A 9 14.50 -10.33 6.83
N LEU A 10 15.49 -9.65 7.39
CA LEU A 10 15.58 -8.20 7.38
C LEU A 10 16.44 -7.81 6.19
N LEU A 11 15.87 -7.05 5.26
CA LEU A 11 16.58 -6.58 4.08
C LEU A 11 16.82 -5.08 4.20
N SER A 12 18.00 -4.62 3.78
CA SER A 12 18.35 -3.21 3.78
C SER A 12 19.05 -2.81 2.49
N ASP A 13 18.76 -1.61 2.02
CA ASP A 13 19.47 -0.97 0.92
C ASP A 13 19.66 0.51 1.23
N GLN A 14 20.91 0.99 1.14
CA GLN A 14 21.25 2.38 1.38
C GLN A 14 20.90 3.20 0.12
N LEU A 15 20.24 4.34 0.29
CA LEU A 15 19.93 5.25 -0.81
C LEU A 15 21.11 6.17 -1.13
N ASP A 16 21.27 6.50 -2.41
CA ASP A 16 22.29 7.46 -2.86
C ASP A 16 21.99 8.87 -2.33
N GLU A 17 20.73 9.26 -2.29
CA GLU A 17 20.23 10.48 -1.69
C GLU A 17 19.00 10.19 -0.82
N ALA A 18 18.96 10.81 0.36
CA ALA A 18 17.78 10.73 1.21
C ALA A 18 16.62 11.53 0.58
N PHE A 19 15.42 10.96 0.60
CA PHE A 19 14.21 11.68 0.26
C PHE A 19 13.29 11.83 1.48
N TYR A 20 12.45 12.84 1.44
CA TYR A 20 11.54 13.12 2.55
C TYR A 20 10.14 13.52 2.08
N PHE A 21 9.21 13.39 3.00
CA PHE A 21 7.83 13.86 2.88
C PHE A 21 7.42 14.49 4.21
N SER A 22 6.63 15.56 4.14
CA SER A 22 6.22 16.31 5.31
C SER A 22 7.28 16.35 6.45
N GLN A 23 7.24 15.42 7.41
CA GLN A 23 8.08 15.44 8.62
C GLN A 23 9.09 14.29 8.72
N PHE A 24 9.09 13.34 7.77
CA PHE A 24 9.95 12.16 7.80
C PHE A 24 10.87 12.08 6.59
N SER A 25 12.05 11.48 6.80
CA SER A 25 13.00 11.22 5.74
C SER A 25 13.46 9.76 5.75
N TYR A 26 13.78 9.25 4.57
CA TYR A 26 14.38 7.95 4.38
C TYR A 26 15.76 8.10 3.74
N SER A 27 16.78 7.55 4.40
CA SER A 27 18.14 7.41 3.86
C SER A 27 18.45 5.97 3.45
N SER A 28 17.60 5.01 3.84
CA SER A 28 17.72 3.60 3.49
C SER A 28 16.35 2.95 3.40
N ARG A 29 16.26 1.84 2.68
CA ARG A 29 15.13 0.92 2.73
C ARG A 29 15.40 -0.15 3.79
N LEU A 30 14.42 -0.44 4.63
CA LEU A 30 14.48 -1.51 5.62
C LEU A 30 13.17 -2.30 5.57
N ILE A 31 13.24 -3.56 5.18
CA ILE A 31 12.06 -4.36 4.83
C ILE A 31 12.11 -5.69 5.58
N CYS A 32 10.94 -6.17 6.04
CA CYS A 32 10.77 -7.45 6.71
C CYS A 32 10.08 -8.45 5.78
N ILE A 33 10.81 -9.50 5.37
CA ILE A 33 10.31 -10.58 4.52
C ILE A 33 10.14 -11.85 5.36
N VAL A 34 9.10 -12.60 5.06
CA VAL A 34 8.75 -13.86 5.71
C VAL A 34 8.76 -14.99 4.70
N LYS A 35 9.42 -16.09 5.06
CA LYS A 35 9.43 -17.38 4.35
C LYS A 35 8.73 -18.41 5.23
N VAL A 36 7.57 -18.90 4.80
CA VAL A 36 6.85 -19.97 5.48
C VAL A 36 7.07 -21.27 4.72
N THR A 37 7.62 -22.29 5.38
CA THR A 37 7.96 -23.58 4.77
C THR A 37 7.07 -24.69 5.31
N THR A 38 6.54 -25.53 4.45
CA THR A 38 5.76 -26.73 4.83
C THR A 38 6.63 -27.95 5.05
N GLU A 39 6.09 -29.01 5.68
CA GLU A 39 6.77 -30.31 5.85
C GLU A 39 7.20 -30.95 4.51
N SER A 40 6.51 -30.63 3.41
CA SER A 40 6.86 -31.10 2.06
C SER A 40 7.89 -30.23 1.34
N GLY A 41 8.38 -29.16 1.98
CA GLY A 41 9.34 -28.22 1.38
C GLY A 41 8.71 -27.12 0.49
N LEU A 42 7.38 -27.05 0.41
CA LEU A 42 6.74 -25.96 -0.32
C LEU A 42 6.88 -24.66 0.46
N VAL A 43 7.21 -23.57 -0.22
CA VAL A 43 7.51 -22.25 0.35
C VAL A 43 6.45 -21.22 -0.05
N GLY A 44 6.01 -20.41 0.92
CA GLY A 44 5.24 -19.20 0.71
C GLY A 44 5.98 -17.98 1.22
N TRP A 45 5.84 -16.87 0.50
CA TRP A 45 6.50 -15.61 0.79
C TRP A 45 5.50 -14.54 1.22
N GLY A 46 5.91 -13.71 2.17
CA GLY A 46 5.14 -12.57 2.66
C GLY A 46 6.03 -11.41 3.05
N GLU A 47 5.42 -10.26 3.22
CA GLU A 47 6.08 -9.01 3.57
C GLU A 47 5.23 -8.24 4.57
N GLY A 48 5.90 -7.63 5.56
CA GLY A 48 5.26 -6.73 6.53
C GLY A 48 5.77 -5.30 6.37
N TYR A 49 4.85 -4.34 6.37
CA TYR A 49 5.17 -2.93 6.26
C TYR A 49 5.34 -2.27 7.63
N GLY A 50 6.41 -1.48 7.79
CA GLY A 50 6.75 -0.73 8.99
C GLY A 50 8.15 -1.03 9.53
N PRO A 51 8.46 -0.70 10.79
CA PRO A 51 9.77 -0.94 11.41
C PRO A 51 10.15 -2.43 11.44
N ALA A 52 10.99 -2.87 10.51
CA ALA A 52 11.25 -4.26 10.20
C ALA A 52 11.74 -5.09 11.40
N ASN A 53 12.57 -4.51 12.28
CA ASN A 53 13.06 -5.19 13.50
C ASN A 53 11.91 -5.51 14.48
N ILE A 54 10.92 -4.62 14.59
CA ILE A 54 9.77 -4.83 15.47
C ILE A 54 8.84 -5.88 14.86
N ILE A 55 8.65 -5.84 13.53
CA ILE A 55 7.87 -6.85 12.81
C ILE A 55 8.50 -8.24 13.01
N LYS A 56 9.84 -8.39 12.87
CA LYS A 56 10.56 -9.63 13.16
C LYS A 56 10.22 -10.18 14.54
N SER A 57 10.32 -9.35 15.58
CA SER A 57 9.97 -9.75 16.95
C SER A 57 8.51 -10.17 17.09
N GLY A 58 7.59 -9.47 16.40
CA GLY A 58 6.18 -9.84 16.33
C GLY A 58 5.94 -11.20 15.67
N ILE A 59 6.66 -11.49 14.57
CA ILE A 59 6.58 -12.79 13.89
C ILE A 59 7.10 -13.91 14.78
N GLU A 60 8.23 -13.71 15.48
CA GLU A 60 8.78 -14.68 16.42
C GLU A 60 7.80 -14.99 17.56
N PHE A 61 7.10 -13.96 18.08
CA PHE A 61 6.03 -14.13 19.07
C PHE A 61 4.84 -14.95 18.53
N LEU A 62 4.47 -14.76 17.27
CA LEU A 62 3.32 -15.42 16.64
C LEU A 62 3.63 -16.82 16.08
N LYS A 63 4.89 -17.10 15.74
CA LYS A 63 5.35 -18.36 15.11
C LYS A 63 4.85 -19.63 15.80
N PRO A 64 4.83 -19.76 17.14
CA PRO A 64 4.33 -20.98 17.82
C PRO A 64 2.83 -21.23 17.58
N LEU A 65 2.05 -20.22 17.20
CA LEU A 65 0.63 -20.33 16.91
C LEU A 65 0.35 -20.81 15.48
N VAL A 66 1.36 -20.77 14.63
CA VAL A 66 1.24 -21.03 13.18
C VAL A 66 1.86 -22.37 12.80
N VAL A 67 3.05 -22.68 13.35
CA VAL A 67 3.74 -23.95 13.09
C VAL A 67 2.87 -25.13 13.49
N GLY A 68 2.85 -26.18 12.65
CA GLY A 68 2.03 -27.38 12.81
C GLY A 68 0.60 -27.27 12.26
N LYS A 69 0.14 -26.09 11.87
CA LYS A 69 -1.17 -25.89 11.24
C LYS A 69 -1.14 -26.12 9.74
N SER A 70 -2.30 -26.29 9.13
CA SER A 70 -2.46 -26.40 7.69
C SER A 70 -2.55 -25.00 7.05
N PRO A 71 -1.79 -24.68 6.00
CA PRO A 71 -1.95 -23.41 5.29
C PRO A 71 -3.34 -23.21 4.66
N LEU A 72 -4.10 -24.29 4.48
CA LEU A 72 -5.47 -24.21 3.96
C LEU A 72 -6.44 -23.57 4.97
N ASP A 73 -6.12 -23.62 6.26
CA ASP A 73 -6.89 -23.04 7.35
C ASP A 73 -6.51 -21.56 7.61
N SER A 74 -6.29 -20.79 6.54
CA SER A 74 -5.76 -19.41 6.61
C SER A 74 -6.54 -18.51 7.57
N ASP A 75 -7.87 -18.52 7.54
CA ASP A 75 -8.71 -17.71 8.42
C ASP A 75 -8.64 -18.14 9.89
N ILE A 76 -8.52 -19.44 10.17
CA ILE A 76 -8.34 -19.97 11.52
C ILE A 76 -6.98 -19.55 12.07
N ILE A 77 -5.92 -19.65 11.26
CA ILE A 77 -4.57 -19.21 11.65
C ILE A 77 -4.57 -17.72 11.96
N TRP A 78 -5.17 -16.92 11.08
CA TRP A 78 -5.31 -15.48 11.29
C TRP A 78 -6.03 -15.17 12.62
N SER A 79 -7.18 -15.82 12.85
CA SER A 79 -7.98 -15.64 14.05
C SER A 79 -7.23 -16.01 15.33
N ASP A 80 -6.46 -17.10 15.30
CA ASP A 80 -5.65 -17.51 16.47
C ASP A 80 -4.52 -16.55 16.76
N MET A 81 -3.81 -16.04 15.74
CA MET A 81 -2.80 -14.99 15.91
C MET A 81 -3.41 -13.74 16.53
N PHE A 82 -4.53 -13.29 16.00
CA PHE A 82 -5.21 -12.08 16.49
C PHE A 82 -5.75 -12.25 17.91
N ARG A 83 -6.46 -13.36 18.20
CA ARG A 83 -7.02 -13.65 19.54
C ARG A 83 -5.94 -13.71 20.62
N ARG A 84 -4.75 -14.26 20.29
CA ARG A 84 -3.63 -14.33 21.24
C ARG A 84 -3.03 -12.93 21.53
N SER A 85 -3.19 -11.99 20.62
CA SER A 85 -2.61 -10.67 20.68
C SER A 85 -3.60 -9.51 20.86
N ILE A 86 -4.89 -9.81 21.05
CA ILE A 86 -5.98 -8.81 21.07
C ILE A 86 -5.76 -7.68 22.07
N ASP A 87 -5.13 -7.95 23.19
CA ASP A 87 -4.86 -6.96 24.24
C ASP A 87 -3.78 -5.93 23.82
N TYR A 88 -2.94 -6.26 22.80
CA TYR A 88 -1.80 -5.46 22.37
C TYR A 88 -1.86 -5.05 20.89
N ALA A 89 -2.64 -5.74 20.08
CA ALA A 89 -2.59 -5.69 18.62
C ALA A 89 -3.93 -5.33 17.97
N ARG A 90 -4.74 -4.52 18.61
CA ARG A 90 -5.96 -4.02 17.96
C ARG A 90 -5.63 -3.06 16.82
N LYS A 91 -4.53 -2.32 16.97
CA LYS A 91 -3.87 -1.46 15.98
C LYS A 91 -2.36 -1.60 16.14
N GLY A 92 -1.61 -1.23 15.14
CA GLY A 92 -0.16 -1.07 15.21
C GLY A 92 0.64 -2.30 14.78
N ILE A 93 1.93 -2.26 15.04
CA ILE A 93 2.98 -3.04 14.38
C ILE A 93 2.83 -4.57 14.46
N LEU A 94 2.16 -5.10 15.50
CA LEU A 94 1.93 -6.54 15.61
C LEU A 94 0.95 -7.04 14.52
N LEU A 95 0.07 -6.17 14.02
CA LEU A 95 -0.75 -6.48 12.84
C LEU A 95 0.08 -6.56 11.56
N SER A 96 1.18 -5.80 11.45
CA SER A 96 2.13 -5.97 10.34
C SER A 96 2.80 -7.35 10.36
N ALA A 97 3.09 -7.89 11.56
CA ALA A 97 3.59 -9.25 11.69
C ALA A 97 2.53 -10.29 11.28
N ILE A 98 1.25 -10.10 11.66
CA ILE A 98 0.13 -10.93 11.22
C ILE A 98 -0.02 -10.84 9.71
N SER A 99 0.07 -9.63 9.13
CA SER A 99 -0.03 -9.39 7.69
C SER A 99 1.03 -10.15 6.91
N ALA A 100 2.29 -10.06 7.34
CA ALA A 100 3.40 -10.76 6.69
C ALA A 100 3.19 -12.27 6.65
N ILE A 101 2.76 -12.86 7.78
CA ILE A 101 2.46 -14.29 7.87
C ILE A 101 1.24 -14.65 6.99
N ASP A 102 0.19 -13.83 7.02
CA ASP A 102 -1.05 -14.06 6.25
C ASP A 102 -0.77 -14.06 4.75
N VAL A 103 -0.01 -13.08 4.24
CA VAL A 103 0.39 -13.02 2.82
C VAL A 103 1.14 -14.30 2.41
N ALA A 104 2.09 -14.77 3.25
CA ALA A 104 2.82 -16.01 2.98
C ALA A 104 1.92 -17.25 3.01
N ILE A 105 0.92 -17.28 3.88
CA ILE A 105 -0.07 -18.37 3.94
C ILE A 105 -0.96 -18.37 2.71
N TRP A 106 -1.40 -17.21 2.22
CA TRP A 106 -2.17 -17.12 0.97
C TRP A 106 -1.35 -17.58 -0.23
N ASP A 107 -0.05 -17.25 -0.27
CA ASP A 107 0.87 -17.77 -1.30
C ASP A 107 0.97 -19.30 -1.26
N LEU A 108 1.18 -19.88 -0.06
CA LEU A 108 1.18 -21.33 0.13
C LEU A 108 -0.15 -21.97 -0.27
N LYS A 109 -1.27 -21.40 0.16
CA LYS A 109 -2.61 -21.90 -0.16
C LYS A 109 -2.82 -21.98 -1.66
N GLY A 110 -2.44 -20.93 -2.39
CA GLY A 110 -2.51 -20.92 -3.84
C GLY A 110 -1.59 -21.95 -4.50
N LYS A 111 -0.37 -22.12 -4.01
CA LYS A 111 0.58 -23.14 -4.49
C LYS A 111 0.07 -24.57 -4.23
N ILE A 112 -0.50 -24.83 -3.06
CA ILE A 112 -1.09 -26.14 -2.71
C ILE A 112 -2.28 -26.46 -3.62
N LEU A 113 -3.16 -25.50 -3.84
CA LEU A 113 -4.38 -25.65 -4.65
C LEU A 113 -4.11 -25.49 -6.15
N LYS A 114 -2.88 -25.13 -6.54
CA LYS A 114 -2.47 -24.84 -7.93
C LYS A 114 -3.36 -23.75 -8.57
N GLN A 115 -3.63 -22.70 -7.80
CA GLN A 115 -4.43 -21.56 -8.22
C GLN A 115 -3.73 -20.24 -7.87
N PRO A 116 -3.84 -19.19 -8.68
CA PRO A 116 -3.43 -17.86 -8.28
C PRO A 116 -4.33 -17.34 -7.15
N VAL A 117 -3.77 -16.42 -6.32
CA VAL A 117 -4.52 -15.83 -5.20
C VAL A 117 -5.81 -15.16 -5.66
N SER A 118 -5.82 -14.51 -6.83
CA SER A 118 -7.04 -13.89 -7.37
C SER A 118 -8.19 -14.88 -7.60
N THR A 119 -7.88 -16.12 -8.00
CA THR A 119 -8.91 -17.18 -8.11
C THR A 119 -9.46 -17.55 -6.73
N LEU A 120 -8.59 -17.60 -5.71
CA LEU A 120 -9.02 -17.92 -4.33
C LEU A 120 -9.78 -16.76 -3.67
N LEU A 121 -9.69 -15.56 -4.23
CA LEU A 121 -10.48 -14.37 -3.87
C LEU A 121 -11.82 -14.28 -4.63
N ASP A 122 -12.29 -15.39 -5.18
CA ASP A 122 -13.53 -15.53 -5.97
C ASP A 122 -13.45 -15.03 -7.41
N GLY A 123 -12.23 -14.93 -7.97
CA GLY A 123 -11.99 -14.56 -9.36
C GLY A 123 -11.46 -13.14 -9.54
N ARG A 124 -11.30 -12.75 -10.79
CA ARG A 124 -10.80 -11.43 -11.15
C ARG A 124 -11.68 -10.76 -12.21
N TYR A 125 -11.95 -9.50 -12.03
CA TYR A 125 -12.68 -8.68 -12.99
C TYR A 125 -11.79 -8.19 -14.13
N ARG A 126 -10.45 -8.17 -13.95
CA ARG A 126 -9.48 -7.65 -14.91
C ARG A 126 -8.16 -8.40 -14.90
N GLU A 127 -7.55 -8.48 -16.09
CA GLU A 127 -6.26 -9.13 -16.31
C GLU A 127 -5.07 -8.20 -16.02
N LYS A 128 -5.32 -6.88 -16.05
CA LYS A 128 -4.38 -5.81 -15.77
C LYS A 128 -4.99 -4.84 -14.79
N VAL A 129 -4.17 -4.29 -13.91
CA VAL A 129 -4.57 -3.27 -12.95
C VAL A 129 -4.01 -1.93 -13.39
N GLN A 130 -4.85 -0.91 -13.45
CA GLN A 130 -4.44 0.45 -13.67
C GLN A 130 -3.70 0.97 -12.45
N VAL A 131 -2.53 1.60 -12.66
CA VAL A 131 -1.71 2.12 -11.56
C VAL A 131 -1.46 3.61 -11.72
N TYR A 132 -1.33 4.29 -10.58
CA TYR A 132 -0.83 5.66 -10.54
C TYR A 132 0.59 5.69 -9.98
N ALA A 133 1.41 6.63 -10.49
CA ALA A 133 2.77 6.77 -10.01
C ALA A 133 2.79 7.57 -8.71
N THR A 134 3.31 6.99 -7.63
CA THR A 134 3.68 7.71 -6.41
C THR A 134 5.16 8.01 -6.45
N GLY A 135 5.48 9.28 -6.54
CA GLY A 135 6.82 9.86 -6.54
C GLY A 135 6.69 11.27 -6.00
N LEU A 136 7.44 12.19 -6.62
CA LEU A 136 7.34 13.61 -6.28
C LEU A 136 7.57 13.86 -4.78
N TYR A 137 8.52 13.07 -4.23
CA TYR A 137 9.08 13.29 -2.90
C TYR A 137 10.05 14.46 -2.92
N PHE A 138 10.40 14.96 -1.76
CA PHE A 138 11.36 16.04 -1.64
C PHE A 138 12.76 15.49 -1.41
N THR A 139 13.78 16.12 -2.00
CA THR A 139 15.20 15.84 -1.73
C THR A 139 15.94 17.14 -1.45
N GLU A 140 17.13 17.05 -0.83
CA GLU A 140 17.93 18.27 -0.58
C GLU A 140 18.44 18.87 -1.90
N SER A 141 18.74 18.03 -2.89
CA SER A 141 19.23 18.47 -4.21
C SER A 141 18.23 19.33 -4.99
N MET A 142 16.93 19.21 -4.72
CA MET A 142 15.89 20.01 -5.40
C MET A 142 15.49 21.29 -4.65
N LYS A 143 16.08 21.58 -3.49
CA LYS A 143 15.65 22.64 -2.58
C LYS A 143 15.47 24.01 -3.24
N ASP A 144 16.41 24.42 -4.10
CA ASP A 144 16.42 25.73 -4.75
C ASP A 144 15.59 25.78 -6.05
N ARG A 145 15.16 24.63 -6.56
CA ARG A 145 14.37 24.48 -7.80
C ARG A 145 13.21 23.49 -7.65
N MET A 146 12.61 23.43 -6.48
CA MET A 146 11.64 22.40 -6.11
C MET A 146 10.43 22.35 -7.07
N CYS A 147 9.84 23.49 -7.41
CA CYS A 147 8.71 23.53 -8.34
C CYS A 147 9.07 22.93 -9.71
N GLU A 148 10.24 23.30 -10.24
CA GLU A 148 10.74 22.81 -11.53
C GLU A 148 11.05 21.30 -11.46
N ALA A 149 11.75 20.86 -10.42
CA ALA A 149 12.12 19.45 -10.27
C ALA A 149 10.89 18.54 -10.14
N LEU A 150 9.89 18.92 -9.33
CA LEU A 150 8.64 18.19 -9.21
C LEU A 150 7.84 18.17 -10.53
N ALA A 151 7.83 19.28 -11.26
CA ALA A 151 7.18 19.37 -12.56
C ALA A 151 7.87 18.49 -13.62
N GLU A 152 9.20 18.44 -13.65
CA GLU A 152 9.98 17.58 -14.53
C GLU A 152 9.74 16.10 -14.24
N GLU A 153 9.73 15.70 -12.96
CA GLU A 153 9.44 14.33 -12.55
C GLU A 153 8.01 13.92 -12.93
N ALA A 154 7.03 14.80 -12.69
CA ALA A 154 5.63 14.52 -13.06
C ALA A 154 5.45 14.36 -14.58
N LEU A 155 6.16 15.19 -15.38
CA LEU A 155 6.16 15.08 -16.84
C LEU A 155 6.76 13.75 -17.30
N MET A 156 7.85 13.30 -16.68
CA MET A 156 8.45 12.00 -16.95
C MET A 156 7.44 10.85 -16.72
N TYR A 157 6.63 10.89 -15.65
CA TYR A 157 5.59 9.88 -15.43
C TYR A 157 4.47 9.96 -16.49
N LYS A 158 4.07 11.16 -16.90
CA LYS A 158 3.15 11.34 -18.03
C LYS A 158 3.68 10.71 -19.32
N GLU A 159 4.96 10.92 -19.65
CA GLU A 159 5.61 10.35 -20.83
C GLU A 159 5.73 8.82 -20.75
N GLN A 160 5.81 8.24 -19.55
CA GLN A 160 5.75 6.80 -19.30
C GLN A 160 4.33 6.22 -19.40
N GLY A 161 3.32 7.06 -19.66
CA GLY A 161 1.93 6.64 -19.89
C GLY A 161 1.08 6.50 -18.64
N TYR A 162 1.51 7.04 -17.49
CA TYR A 162 0.65 7.10 -16.32
C TYR A 162 -0.49 8.11 -16.51
N SER A 163 -1.70 7.69 -16.20
CA SER A 163 -2.90 8.55 -16.25
C SER A 163 -3.14 9.34 -14.96
N ALA A 164 -2.40 9.01 -13.90
CA ALA A 164 -2.45 9.70 -12.63
C ALA A 164 -1.09 9.66 -11.92
N VAL A 165 -0.81 10.71 -11.14
CA VAL A 165 0.38 10.81 -10.28
C VAL A 165 -0.02 11.29 -8.89
N LYS A 166 0.74 10.90 -7.87
CA LYS A 166 0.58 11.37 -6.48
C LYS A 166 1.85 12.08 -6.05
N MET A 167 1.70 13.30 -5.52
CA MET A 167 2.79 14.10 -5.00
C MET A 167 2.65 14.34 -3.51
N LYS A 168 3.77 14.50 -2.82
CA LYS A 168 3.78 14.89 -1.42
C LYS A 168 3.57 16.39 -1.26
N VAL A 169 2.84 16.74 -0.19
CA VAL A 169 2.67 18.11 0.34
C VAL A 169 3.00 18.10 1.83
N GLY A 170 2.83 19.22 2.54
CA GLY A 170 3.11 19.28 3.98
C GLY A 170 4.34 20.13 4.32
N LEU A 171 4.82 20.96 3.37
CA LEU A 171 5.90 21.93 3.59
C LEU A 171 5.40 23.32 3.97
N GLY A 172 4.09 23.46 4.15
CA GLY A 172 3.38 24.71 4.43
C GLY A 172 2.54 25.15 3.24
N ILE A 173 1.38 25.76 3.55
CA ILE A 173 0.29 26.00 2.61
C ILE A 173 0.74 26.74 1.36
N GLU A 174 1.49 27.85 1.52
CA GLU A 174 1.91 28.70 0.40
C GLU A 174 2.88 27.96 -0.54
N LYS A 175 3.81 27.19 0.05
CA LYS A 175 4.80 26.41 -0.70
C LYS A 175 4.13 25.23 -1.42
N ASP A 176 3.21 24.56 -0.75
CA ASP A 176 2.48 23.43 -1.34
C ASP A 176 1.59 23.89 -2.50
N ILE A 177 0.92 25.03 -2.38
CA ILE A 177 0.15 25.61 -3.50
C ILE A 177 1.07 25.85 -4.70
N GLN A 178 2.26 26.45 -4.50
CA GLN A 178 3.20 26.72 -5.58
C GLN A 178 3.66 25.43 -6.27
N ASN A 179 4.04 24.40 -5.47
CA ASN A 179 4.47 23.10 -5.99
C ASN A 179 3.35 22.40 -6.76
N VAL A 180 2.14 22.35 -6.20
CA VAL A 180 0.97 21.71 -6.85
C VAL A 180 0.64 22.41 -8.17
N LEU A 181 0.65 23.72 -8.22
CA LEU A 181 0.36 24.48 -9.44
C LEU A 181 1.44 24.27 -10.52
N ALA A 182 2.70 24.16 -10.13
CA ALA A 182 3.78 23.86 -11.07
C ALA A 182 3.60 22.47 -11.69
N VAL A 183 3.30 21.46 -10.87
CA VAL A 183 3.02 20.09 -11.33
C VAL A 183 1.78 20.05 -12.23
N LYS A 184 0.65 20.63 -11.81
CA LYS A 184 -0.58 20.70 -12.63
C LYS A 184 -0.34 21.35 -13.98
N LYS A 185 0.41 22.45 -14.01
CA LYS A 185 0.78 23.12 -15.27
C LYS A 185 1.58 22.21 -16.20
N ALA A 186 2.50 21.40 -15.66
CA ALA A 186 3.34 20.50 -16.45
C ALA A 186 2.55 19.32 -17.03
N ILE A 187 1.74 18.63 -16.20
CA ILE A 187 1.00 17.43 -16.64
C ILE A 187 -0.26 17.76 -17.45
N GLY A 188 -0.84 18.97 -17.30
CA GLY A 188 -2.09 19.38 -17.95
C GLY A 188 -3.30 18.65 -17.37
N ASP A 189 -4.38 18.57 -18.17
CA ASP A 189 -5.64 17.96 -17.75
C ASP A 189 -5.74 16.45 -18.08
N ASP A 190 -4.83 15.95 -18.90
CA ASP A 190 -4.80 14.53 -19.33
C ASP A 190 -4.38 13.59 -18.22
N VAL A 191 -3.58 14.08 -17.25
CA VAL A 191 -3.09 13.31 -16.11
C VAL A 191 -3.71 13.85 -14.83
N LYS A 192 -4.29 12.96 -14.03
CA LYS A 192 -4.87 13.33 -12.74
C LYS A 192 -3.78 13.50 -11.68
N LEU A 193 -3.96 14.45 -10.77
CA LEU A 193 -3.04 14.73 -9.67
C LEU A 193 -3.71 14.45 -8.34
N ALA A 194 -3.15 13.54 -7.57
CA ALA A 194 -3.42 13.38 -6.14
C ALA A 194 -2.35 14.10 -5.31
N ILE A 195 -2.73 14.60 -4.15
CA ILE A 195 -1.83 15.19 -3.17
C ILE A 195 -1.91 14.43 -1.85
N ASP A 196 -0.77 14.25 -1.18
CA ASP A 196 -0.66 13.50 0.06
C ASP A 196 0.12 14.31 1.10
N ALA A 197 -0.55 14.60 2.23
CA ALA A 197 0.03 15.39 3.31
C ALA A 197 0.71 14.52 4.39
N ASN A 198 0.46 13.21 4.44
CA ASN A 198 0.93 12.35 5.53
C ASN A 198 0.76 13.03 6.91
N HIS A 199 -0.48 13.43 7.21
CA HIS A 199 -0.93 14.05 8.49
C HIS A 199 -0.29 15.42 8.83
N ALA A 200 0.26 16.16 7.86
CA ALA A 200 1.02 17.38 8.13
C ALA A 200 0.17 18.51 8.73
N TYR A 201 -1.14 18.51 8.52
CA TYR A 201 -2.00 19.65 8.81
C TYR A 201 -3.00 19.40 9.94
N ASN A 202 -3.45 20.49 10.57
CA ASN A 202 -4.70 20.49 11.29
C ASN A 202 -5.89 20.79 10.35
N PHE A 203 -7.11 20.61 10.85
CA PHE A 203 -8.34 20.84 10.07
C PHE A 203 -8.38 22.21 9.37
N ARG A 204 -7.99 23.31 10.03
CA ARG A 204 -8.07 24.66 9.43
C ARG A 204 -7.05 24.87 8.32
N GLU A 205 -5.86 24.35 8.49
CA GLU A 205 -4.80 24.39 7.49
C GLU A 205 -5.16 23.53 6.28
N ALA A 206 -5.62 22.30 6.50
CA ALA A 206 -6.11 21.40 5.45
C ALA A 206 -7.27 22.03 4.66
N LEU A 207 -8.23 22.66 5.34
CA LEU A 207 -9.34 23.36 4.69
C LEU A 207 -8.86 24.56 3.86
N ARG A 208 -7.87 25.32 4.36
CA ARG A 208 -7.30 26.46 3.61
C ARG A 208 -6.59 25.99 2.35
N LEU A 209 -5.78 24.92 2.46
CA LEU A 209 -5.11 24.31 1.31
C LEU A 209 -6.13 23.78 0.29
N SER A 210 -7.12 23.00 0.75
CA SER A 210 -8.19 22.48 -0.09
C SER A 210 -8.90 23.59 -0.88
N LYS A 211 -9.31 24.68 -0.19
CA LYS A 211 -10.01 25.79 -0.83
C LYS A 211 -9.18 26.50 -1.91
N ALA A 212 -7.87 26.59 -1.71
CA ALA A 212 -6.96 27.15 -2.70
C ALA A 212 -6.80 26.24 -3.94
N LEU A 213 -6.93 24.92 -3.75
CA LEU A 213 -6.70 23.92 -4.80
C LEU A 213 -8.00 23.42 -5.47
N GLU A 214 -9.18 23.69 -4.95
CA GLU A 214 -10.47 23.29 -5.54
C GLU A 214 -10.62 23.64 -7.05
N PRO A 215 -10.09 24.76 -7.56
CA PRO A 215 -10.21 25.09 -9.00
C PRO A 215 -9.36 24.20 -9.93
N TYR A 216 -8.50 23.33 -9.41
CA TYR A 216 -7.48 22.64 -10.20
C TYR A 216 -7.74 21.14 -10.41
N ASP A 217 -8.96 20.64 -10.17
CA ASP A 217 -9.36 19.25 -10.38
C ASP A 217 -8.35 18.24 -9.75
N ILE A 218 -8.12 18.40 -8.44
CA ILE A 218 -7.29 17.46 -7.67
C ILE A 218 -8.08 16.16 -7.49
N MET A 219 -7.43 15.02 -7.81
CA MET A 219 -8.06 13.70 -7.79
C MET A 219 -8.48 13.29 -6.39
N TRP A 220 -7.60 13.47 -5.40
CA TRP A 220 -7.89 13.39 -3.96
C TRP A 220 -6.84 14.11 -3.13
N PHE A 221 -7.22 14.43 -1.88
CA PHE A 221 -6.34 14.89 -0.83
C PHE A 221 -6.19 13.77 0.21
N GLU A 222 -5.01 13.14 0.23
CA GLU A 222 -4.68 12.01 1.08
C GLU A 222 -4.15 12.50 2.42
N GLU A 223 -4.63 11.88 3.50
CA GLU A 223 -4.21 12.08 4.89
C GLU A 223 -3.98 13.56 5.28
N PRO A 224 -4.98 14.44 5.04
CA PRO A 224 -4.83 15.87 5.33
C PRO A 224 -4.60 16.19 6.79
N VAL A 225 -5.15 15.38 7.71
CA VAL A 225 -5.09 15.56 9.16
C VAL A 225 -4.68 14.27 9.87
N SER A 226 -4.43 14.32 11.17
CA SER A 226 -4.09 13.13 11.98
C SER A 226 -5.05 11.96 11.73
N PRO A 227 -4.56 10.71 11.63
CA PRO A 227 -5.41 9.52 11.46
C PRO A 227 -6.47 9.34 12.55
N ASP A 228 -6.24 9.87 13.74
CA ASP A 228 -7.20 9.81 14.86
C ASP A 228 -8.21 10.96 14.86
N ASP A 229 -8.05 11.97 13.98
CA ASP A 229 -8.95 13.13 13.90
C ASP A 229 -10.14 12.86 12.95
N TYR A 230 -10.98 11.87 13.28
CA TYR A 230 -12.20 11.55 12.51
C TYR A 230 -13.15 12.75 12.38
N MET A 231 -13.17 13.65 13.38
CA MET A 231 -14.00 14.85 13.32
C MET A 231 -13.43 15.87 12.33
N GLY A 232 -12.10 16.04 12.30
CA GLY A 232 -11.42 16.87 11.30
C GLY A 232 -11.64 16.36 9.87
N PHE A 233 -11.49 15.06 9.64
CA PHE A 233 -11.82 14.42 8.35
C PHE A 233 -13.27 14.69 7.95
N LYS A 234 -14.23 14.38 8.81
CA LYS A 234 -15.66 14.56 8.56
C LYS A 234 -16.02 16.00 8.23
N GLU A 235 -15.51 16.96 8.99
CA GLU A 235 -15.75 18.37 8.74
C GLU A 235 -15.06 18.87 7.46
N LEU A 236 -13.87 18.37 7.16
CA LEU A 236 -13.18 18.69 5.91
C LEU A 236 -13.95 18.13 4.71
N HIS A 237 -14.35 16.84 4.75
CA HIS A 237 -15.15 16.18 3.72
C HIS A 237 -16.44 16.95 3.39
N ARG A 238 -17.10 17.54 4.38
CA ARG A 238 -18.31 18.35 4.18
C ARG A 238 -18.06 19.74 3.57
N ARG A 239 -16.84 20.23 3.61
CA ARG A 239 -16.49 21.62 3.28
C ARG A 239 -15.61 21.76 2.05
N THR A 240 -14.97 20.70 1.61
CA THR A 240 -14.19 20.70 0.36
C THR A 240 -14.92 19.96 -0.74
N THR A 241 -14.63 20.35 -2.00
CA THR A 241 -15.04 19.59 -3.18
C THR A 241 -13.95 18.62 -3.65
N ILE A 242 -12.75 18.68 -3.06
CA ILE A 242 -11.68 17.72 -3.34
C ILE A 242 -12.01 16.44 -2.59
N PRO A 243 -12.08 15.28 -3.28
CA PRO A 243 -12.26 13.99 -2.62
C PRO A 243 -11.18 13.74 -1.58
N LEU A 244 -11.50 13.10 -0.47
CA LEU A 244 -10.55 12.73 0.57
C LEU A 244 -10.18 11.26 0.49
N ALA A 245 -8.92 10.95 0.76
CA ALA A 245 -8.40 9.60 0.84
C ALA A 245 -7.64 9.37 2.15
N ALA A 246 -7.76 8.19 2.73
CA ALA A 246 -6.97 7.75 3.89
C ALA A 246 -7.06 6.24 4.10
N GLY A 247 -6.19 5.69 4.92
CA GLY A 247 -6.29 4.30 5.35
C GLY A 247 -4.96 3.56 5.47
N GLU A 248 -3.84 4.11 5.01
CA GLU A 248 -2.53 3.46 5.16
C GLU A 248 -2.15 3.26 6.63
N CYS A 249 -2.60 4.16 7.50
CA CYS A 249 -2.43 4.10 8.95
C CYS A 249 -3.58 3.44 9.68
N GLU A 250 -4.58 2.87 8.96
CA GLU A 250 -5.72 2.21 9.60
C GLU A 250 -5.54 0.68 9.58
N PHE A 251 -6.19 0.00 10.51
CA PHE A 251 -5.99 -1.41 10.78
C PHE A 251 -7.31 -2.14 10.78
N ARG A 252 -7.32 -3.34 10.15
CA ARG A 252 -8.44 -4.27 10.14
C ARG A 252 -9.76 -3.67 9.64
N ALA A 253 -10.69 -4.53 9.32
CA ALA A 253 -12.04 -4.16 8.91
C ALA A 253 -12.75 -3.21 9.91
N ASP A 254 -12.49 -3.37 11.21
CA ASP A 254 -13.10 -2.50 12.25
C ASP A 254 -12.66 -1.03 12.14
N GLY A 255 -11.38 -0.77 11.83
CA GLY A 255 -10.88 0.59 11.66
C GLY A 255 -11.46 1.25 10.41
N PHE A 256 -11.46 0.52 9.28
CA PHE A 256 -12.07 1.01 8.04
C PHE A 256 -13.58 1.23 8.19
N LYS A 257 -14.28 0.34 8.92
CA LYS A 257 -15.68 0.58 9.27
C LYS A 257 -15.86 1.90 10.01
N THR A 258 -14.95 2.24 10.93
CA THR A 258 -15.01 3.51 11.66
C THR A 258 -14.84 4.72 10.75
N LEU A 259 -13.87 4.69 9.80
CA LEU A 259 -13.70 5.73 8.79
C LEU A 259 -14.95 5.94 7.95
N LEU A 260 -15.54 4.84 7.48
CA LEU A 260 -16.68 4.85 6.57
C LEU A 260 -17.99 5.25 7.28
N ASP A 261 -18.27 4.72 8.48
CA ASP A 261 -19.44 5.11 9.28
C ASP A 261 -19.44 6.61 9.63
N ASN A 262 -18.26 7.20 9.79
CA ASN A 262 -18.11 8.62 10.04
C ASN A 262 -18.11 9.49 8.76
N MET A 263 -18.16 8.88 7.58
CA MET A 263 -18.10 9.60 6.29
C MET A 263 -16.84 10.49 6.21
N CYS A 264 -15.70 9.93 6.54
CA CYS A 264 -14.42 10.66 6.57
C CYS A 264 -13.79 10.81 5.20
N VAL A 265 -14.02 9.85 4.28
CA VAL A 265 -13.27 9.71 3.03
C VAL A 265 -14.15 9.24 1.87
N ASP A 266 -13.70 9.53 0.64
CA ASP A 266 -14.26 9.05 -0.62
C ASP A 266 -13.48 7.83 -1.16
N TYR A 267 -12.21 7.68 -0.72
CA TYR A 267 -11.33 6.57 -1.06
C TYR A 267 -10.72 5.98 0.20
N ILE A 268 -10.73 4.65 0.32
CA ILE A 268 -9.97 3.97 1.36
C ILE A 268 -8.71 3.35 0.80
N GLN A 269 -7.62 3.42 1.57
CA GLN A 269 -6.28 3.02 1.13
C GLN A 269 -5.64 2.02 2.12
N PRO A 270 -6.20 0.79 2.24
CA PRO A 270 -5.60 -0.20 3.12
C PRO A 270 -4.20 -0.59 2.65
N GLU A 271 -3.23 -0.62 3.57
CA GLU A 271 -1.92 -1.20 3.33
C GLU A 271 -1.95 -2.69 3.70
N THR A 272 -1.88 -3.57 2.69
CA THR A 272 -1.97 -5.02 2.91
C THR A 272 -0.87 -5.55 3.84
N GLY A 273 0.30 -4.90 3.86
CA GLY A 273 1.42 -5.24 4.75
C GLY A 273 1.21 -4.88 6.23
N THR A 274 0.16 -4.11 6.58
CA THR A 274 -0.14 -3.72 7.97
C THR A 274 -1.56 -4.03 8.42
N THR A 275 -2.52 -3.99 7.51
CA THR A 275 -3.94 -4.02 7.88
C THR A 275 -4.46 -5.37 8.36
N GLY A 276 -3.65 -6.42 8.25
CA GLY A 276 -3.98 -7.81 8.58
C GLY A 276 -3.86 -8.77 7.39
N GLY A 277 -3.11 -8.38 6.35
CA GLY A 277 -2.84 -9.19 5.17
C GLY A 277 -4.00 -9.25 4.17
N ILE A 278 -3.91 -10.22 3.26
CA ILE A 278 -4.92 -10.47 2.21
C ILE A 278 -6.28 -10.81 2.83
N THR A 279 -6.29 -11.54 3.95
CA THR A 279 -7.53 -11.90 4.67
C THR A 279 -8.32 -10.68 5.10
N GLU A 280 -7.68 -9.66 5.70
CA GLU A 280 -8.37 -8.43 6.08
C GLU A 280 -8.64 -7.52 4.88
N ALA A 281 -7.73 -7.43 3.91
CA ALA A 281 -7.97 -6.64 2.69
C ALA A 281 -9.25 -7.10 1.96
N LYS A 282 -9.51 -8.42 1.90
CA LYS A 282 -10.77 -8.96 1.37
C LYS A 282 -11.99 -8.52 2.21
N ARG A 283 -11.91 -8.54 3.54
CA ARG A 283 -13.00 -8.09 4.43
C ARG A 283 -13.26 -6.59 4.25
N ILE A 284 -12.19 -5.80 4.17
CA ILE A 284 -12.26 -4.35 3.96
C ILE A 284 -12.91 -4.02 2.62
N SER A 285 -12.59 -4.75 1.55
CA SER A 285 -13.18 -4.52 0.22
C SER A 285 -14.71 -4.74 0.23
N VAL A 286 -15.21 -5.71 0.99
CA VAL A 286 -16.66 -5.93 1.15
C VAL A 286 -17.33 -4.80 1.91
N ILE A 287 -16.68 -4.27 2.96
CA ILE A 287 -17.21 -3.13 3.71
C ILE A 287 -17.22 -1.87 2.83
N ALA A 288 -16.14 -1.62 2.08
CA ALA A 288 -16.09 -0.50 1.13
C ALA A 288 -17.23 -0.56 0.10
N ASP A 289 -17.45 -1.74 -0.48
CA ASP A 289 -18.53 -1.98 -1.45
C ASP A 289 -19.92 -1.64 -0.85
N THR A 290 -20.18 -2.05 0.39
CA THR A 290 -21.45 -1.77 1.08
C THR A 290 -21.65 -0.30 1.47
N HIS A 291 -20.56 0.46 1.62
CA HIS A 291 -20.59 1.91 1.85
C HIS A 291 -20.49 2.73 0.57
N HIS A 292 -20.40 2.10 -0.60
CA HIS A 292 -20.22 2.73 -1.91
C HIS A 292 -18.97 3.62 -2.00
N VAL A 293 -17.92 3.26 -1.27
CA VAL A 293 -16.61 3.94 -1.26
C VAL A 293 -15.59 3.12 -2.05
N GLU A 294 -14.78 3.80 -2.85
CA GLU A 294 -13.76 3.15 -3.66
C GLU A 294 -12.56 2.71 -2.81
N MET A 295 -12.02 1.53 -3.09
CA MET A 295 -10.79 1.04 -2.47
C MET A 295 -9.64 1.16 -3.46
N THR A 296 -8.59 1.89 -3.07
CA THR A 296 -7.34 2.05 -3.81
C THR A 296 -6.17 1.75 -2.86
N PRO A 297 -5.69 0.50 -2.80
CA PRO A 297 -4.73 0.09 -1.78
C PRO A 297 -3.46 0.94 -1.81
N HIS A 298 -2.98 1.34 -0.63
CA HIS A 298 -1.62 1.82 -0.44
C HIS A 298 -0.64 0.69 -0.77
N ASN A 299 0.47 1.00 -1.42
CA ASN A 299 1.38 -0.02 -1.93
C ASN A 299 2.83 0.47 -1.99
N TRP A 300 3.53 0.40 -0.85
CA TRP A 300 4.88 0.94 -0.69
C TRP A 300 5.85 -0.12 -0.15
N GLY A 301 6.07 -1.18 -0.94
CA GLY A 301 6.91 -2.32 -0.56
C GLY A 301 7.64 -2.95 -1.73
N THR A 302 7.92 -4.27 -1.62
CA THR A 302 8.61 -5.03 -2.65
C THR A 302 7.67 -5.69 -3.65
N GLY A 303 8.24 -6.43 -4.62
CA GLY A 303 7.46 -7.22 -5.56
C GLY A 303 6.52 -8.24 -4.90
N ILE A 304 6.74 -8.62 -3.65
CA ILE A 304 5.87 -9.55 -2.91
C ILE A 304 4.55 -8.88 -2.57
N ILE A 305 4.59 -7.70 -1.94
CA ILE A 305 3.36 -6.99 -1.56
C ILE A 305 2.64 -6.40 -2.78
N ILE A 306 3.40 -5.98 -3.81
CA ILE A 306 2.82 -5.56 -5.09
C ILE A 306 2.01 -6.70 -5.70
N ALA A 307 2.53 -7.93 -5.73
CA ALA A 307 1.78 -9.09 -6.24
C ALA A 307 0.49 -9.33 -5.44
N ALA A 308 0.55 -9.26 -4.10
CA ALA A 308 -0.64 -9.39 -3.26
C ALA A 308 -1.70 -8.33 -3.60
N ASN A 309 -1.28 -7.06 -3.73
CA ASN A 309 -2.16 -5.95 -4.06
C ASN A 309 -2.69 -6.02 -5.52
N LEU A 310 -1.93 -6.56 -6.47
CA LEU A 310 -2.41 -6.83 -7.83
C LEU A 310 -3.55 -7.88 -7.82
N HIS A 311 -3.40 -8.96 -7.04
CA HIS A 311 -4.47 -9.95 -6.89
C HIS A 311 -5.72 -9.35 -6.23
N ILE A 312 -5.56 -8.55 -5.17
CA ILE A 312 -6.66 -7.86 -4.49
C ILE A 312 -7.34 -6.89 -5.45
N SER A 313 -6.57 -6.00 -6.09
CA SER A 313 -7.10 -4.97 -7.00
C SER A 313 -7.79 -5.58 -8.24
N SER A 314 -7.31 -6.72 -8.72
CA SER A 314 -7.97 -7.44 -9.81
C SER A 314 -9.35 -8.00 -9.43
N ASN A 315 -9.59 -8.25 -8.14
CA ASN A 315 -10.84 -8.74 -7.58
C ASN A 315 -11.82 -7.63 -7.18
N LEU A 316 -11.35 -6.37 -7.06
CA LEU A 316 -12.23 -5.24 -6.77
C LEU A 316 -13.23 -5.03 -7.90
N LYS A 317 -14.50 -4.78 -7.56
CA LYS A 317 -15.53 -4.43 -8.53
C LYS A 317 -15.24 -3.08 -9.19
N TYR A 318 -15.84 -2.86 -10.36
CA TYR A 318 -15.96 -1.52 -10.90
C TYR A 318 -16.77 -0.65 -9.94
N ALA A 319 -16.46 0.63 -9.87
CA ALA A 319 -17.04 1.64 -8.99
C ALA A 319 -18.28 1.19 -8.18
N PRO A 320 -18.16 0.92 -6.87
CA PRO A 320 -19.21 0.31 -6.06
C PRO A 320 -20.57 1.03 -6.17
N GLY A 321 -21.65 0.26 -6.38
CA GLY A 321 -23.00 0.79 -6.44
C GLY A 321 -23.33 1.66 -7.67
N ARG A 322 -22.46 1.70 -8.68
CA ARG A 322 -22.65 2.45 -9.93
C ARG A 322 -22.76 1.52 -11.13
N MET A 323 -23.53 1.95 -12.14
CA MET A 323 -23.56 1.28 -13.44
C MET A 323 -22.45 1.80 -14.38
N PHE A 324 -21.72 2.82 -13.96
CA PHE A 324 -20.63 3.41 -14.73
C PHE A 324 -19.33 2.67 -14.45
N ASP A 325 -18.68 2.19 -15.49
CA ASP A 325 -17.40 1.50 -15.40
C ASP A 325 -16.30 2.50 -15.05
N LYS A 326 -15.76 2.36 -13.83
CA LYS A 326 -14.56 3.03 -13.39
C LYS A 326 -13.63 1.99 -12.79
N GLU A 327 -12.47 1.82 -13.41
CA GLU A 327 -11.46 0.90 -12.90
C GLU A 327 -10.88 1.38 -11.56
N PRO A 328 -10.72 0.50 -10.56
CA PRO A 328 -9.98 0.83 -9.36
C PRO A 328 -8.51 1.07 -9.71
N LEU A 329 -7.91 2.04 -9.03
CA LEU A 329 -6.49 2.35 -9.15
C LEU A 329 -5.70 1.62 -8.08
N LEU A 330 -4.45 1.28 -8.39
CA LEU A 330 -3.47 0.78 -7.42
C LEU A 330 -2.28 1.72 -7.38
N GLU A 331 -1.79 2.01 -6.20
CA GLU A 331 -0.54 2.74 -6.02
C GLU A 331 0.65 1.97 -6.60
N PHE A 332 1.53 2.67 -7.29
CA PHE A 332 2.80 2.14 -7.73
C PHE A 332 3.92 3.11 -7.34
N ASP A 333 4.59 2.81 -6.22
CA ASP A 333 5.73 3.60 -5.73
C ASP A 333 6.85 3.63 -6.76
N ARG A 334 7.32 4.83 -7.07
CA ARG A 334 8.42 5.11 -8.00
C ARG A 334 9.66 5.69 -7.31
N SER A 335 9.62 5.84 -6.00
CA SER A 335 10.80 6.26 -5.24
C SER A 335 11.93 5.21 -5.32
N PRO A 336 13.20 5.58 -5.15
CA PRO A 336 14.32 4.64 -5.24
C PRO A 336 14.16 3.45 -4.28
N ASN A 337 14.19 2.21 -4.82
CA ASN A 337 14.08 1.00 -4.04
C ASN A 337 14.58 -0.22 -4.85
N ARG A 338 15.88 -0.53 -4.75
CA ARG A 338 16.48 -1.67 -5.45
C ARG A 338 15.92 -3.01 -4.96
N ILE A 339 15.53 -3.11 -3.68
CA ILE A 339 14.92 -4.34 -3.16
C ILE A 339 13.61 -4.62 -3.89
N ARG A 340 12.77 -3.60 -4.15
CA ARG A 340 11.54 -3.75 -4.94
C ARG A 340 11.81 -4.27 -6.35
N GLU A 341 12.89 -3.79 -6.95
CA GLU A 341 13.22 -4.05 -8.35
C GLU A 341 13.94 -5.38 -8.57
N GLU A 342 14.70 -5.85 -7.56
CA GLU A 342 15.61 -6.98 -7.73
C GLU A 342 15.23 -8.24 -6.92
N LEU A 343 14.33 -8.13 -5.92
CA LEU A 343 14.03 -9.24 -5.01
C LEU A 343 13.28 -10.40 -5.68
N ILE A 344 12.51 -10.13 -6.72
CA ILE A 344 11.80 -11.15 -7.48
C ILE A 344 12.39 -11.29 -8.87
N THR A 345 12.44 -12.52 -9.40
CA THR A 345 13.07 -12.82 -10.70
C THR A 345 12.45 -12.09 -11.89
N LYS A 346 11.17 -11.71 -11.78
CA LYS A 346 10.43 -10.94 -12.77
C LYS A 346 9.76 -9.75 -12.09
N PRO A 347 10.42 -8.58 -12.04
CA PRO A 347 9.85 -7.40 -11.40
C PRO A 347 8.57 -6.94 -12.10
N HIS A 348 7.66 -6.37 -11.31
CA HIS A 348 6.44 -5.77 -11.86
C HIS A 348 6.79 -4.48 -12.60
N VAL A 349 6.33 -4.37 -13.83
CA VAL A 349 6.59 -3.21 -14.70
C VAL A 349 5.27 -2.62 -15.16
N ALA A 350 5.10 -1.32 -14.98
CA ALA A 350 3.96 -0.61 -15.54
C ALA A 350 4.21 -0.30 -17.03
N VAL A 351 3.26 -0.71 -17.87
CA VAL A 351 3.26 -0.41 -19.31
C VAL A 351 2.02 0.40 -19.62
N ASN A 352 2.22 1.64 -20.05
CA ASN A 352 1.13 2.60 -20.29
C ASN A 352 0.17 2.73 -19.09
N GLY A 353 0.71 2.78 -17.87
CA GLY A 353 -0.07 2.91 -16.64
C GLY A 353 -0.79 1.64 -16.18
N TYR A 354 -0.45 0.45 -16.70
CA TYR A 354 -1.03 -0.84 -16.30
C TYR A 354 0.04 -1.85 -15.92
N ILE A 355 -0.28 -2.71 -14.95
CA ILE A 355 0.54 -3.87 -14.56
C ILE A 355 -0.30 -5.14 -14.73
N ASP A 356 0.27 -6.17 -15.37
CA ASP A 356 -0.38 -7.47 -15.53
C ASP A 356 -0.54 -8.17 -14.18
N VAL A 357 -1.71 -8.75 -13.93
CA VAL A 357 -1.97 -9.55 -12.73
C VAL A 357 -1.23 -10.89 -12.86
N PRO A 358 -0.42 -11.29 -11.86
CA PRO A 358 0.28 -12.57 -11.92
C PRO A 358 -0.68 -13.76 -12.11
N THR A 359 -0.32 -14.71 -12.97
CA THR A 359 -1.14 -15.89 -13.30
C THR A 359 -0.58 -17.19 -12.73
N GLY A 360 0.61 -17.16 -12.12
CA GLY A 360 1.22 -18.31 -11.46
C GLY A 360 0.50 -18.70 -10.18
N TYR A 361 0.83 -19.88 -9.64
CA TYR A 361 0.23 -20.37 -8.39
C TYR A 361 0.64 -19.51 -7.19
N GLY A 362 -0.28 -19.28 -6.26
CA GLY A 362 -0.07 -18.40 -5.13
C GLY A 362 -0.03 -16.94 -5.57
N LEU A 363 0.97 -16.20 -5.14
CA LEU A 363 1.24 -14.82 -5.59
C LEU A 363 1.74 -14.76 -7.05
N GLY A 364 2.12 -15.91 -7.62
CA GLY A 364 2.62 -15.99 -8.99
C GLY A 364 3.99 -15.34 -9.21
N ILE A 365 4.77 -15.23 -8.16
CA ILE A 365 6.14 -14.68 -8.15
C ILE A 365 7.17 -15.74 -7.73
N GLU A 366 8.41 -15.47 -8.06
CA GLU A 366 9.57 -16.23 -7.62
C GLU A 366 10.57 -15.27 -6.99
N VAL A 367 10.92 -15.52 -5.73
CA VAL A 367 11.93 -14.73 -5.01
C VAL A 367 13.32 -15.19 -5.43
N ASP A 368 14.18 -14.24 -5.77
CA ASP A 368 15.60 -14.47 -6.05
C ASP A 368 16.36 -14.62 -4.71
N GLU A 369 16.74 -15.83 -4.37
CA GLU A 369 17.42 -16.11 -3.11
C GLU A 369 18.84 -15.52 -3.04
N ASP A 370 19.51 -15.28 -4.18
CA ASP A 370 20.80 -14.60 -4.22
C ASP A 370 20.62 -13.12 -3.88
N LYS A 371 19.59 -12.47 -4.41
CA LYS A 371 19.23 -11.09 -4.08
C LYS A 371 18.71 -10.95 -2.65
N LEU A 372 17.93 -11.91 -2.18
CA LEU A 372 17.51 -11.98 -0.77
C LEU A 372 18.74 -11.98 0.16
N ASN A 373 19.75 -12.81 -0.15
CA ASN A 373 20.99 -12.89 0.62
C ASN A 373 21.87 -11.64 0.47
N TYR A 374 21.88 -11.01 -0.72
CA TYR A 374 22.64 -9.78 -0.97
C TYR A 374 22.14 -8.61 -0.12
N PHE A 375 20.81 -8.42 -0.02
CA PHE A 375 20.23 -7.34 0.75
C PHE A 375 20.06 -7.66 2.24
N LYS A 376 20.28 -8.90 2.65
CA LYS A 376 20.08 -9.33 4.03
C LYS A 376 21.00 -8.58 4.99
N LEU A 377 20.42 -7.98 6.03
CA LEU A 377 21.18 -7.45 7.14
C LEU A 377 21.86 -8.62 7.86
N ASN A 378 23.18 -8.51 8.03
CA ASN A 378 23.92 -9.39 8.92
C ASN A 378 23.61 -8.98 10.37
N ASP A 379 23.29 -9.97 11.21
CA ASP A 379 23.03 -9.78 12.65
C ASP A 379 24.21 -9.12 13.36
#